data_832fc36f880cf16fc12a95e1968cd542
#
_entry.id   832fc36f880cf16fc12a95e1968cd542
#
_cell.length_a   1.000
_cell.length_b   1.000
_cell.length_c   1.000
_cell.angle_alpha   90.00
_cell.angle_beta   90.00
_cell.angle_gamma   90.00
#
_symmetry.space_group_name_H-M   'P 1'
#
loop_
_entity.id
_entity.type
_entity.pdbx_description
1 polymer ?
#
loop_
_entity_poly.entity_id
_entity_poly.type
_entity_poly.pdbx_seq_one_letter_code
_entity_poly.pdbx_strand_id
1 'polypeptide(L)'
;MKSLFSRSAFLAAGLLLPFASHAINVDSLAQVEAKEMGRLPKQAASLQVGLNTSEETSVAYELDYQWYPLNYVGIGIGLELDDDHGNRPLIEAGDDDDYDPDRIVKFNIHPMLSFRTPTLWMNKRHSWGLLLRCDPGLVLSFPRNDKVYYSSYRLEDGNRAVYDRFTLKNRGGRWKFWRVRSAVSVRVDQSLISLGWSVSNYNIAYCRNNMYYQGKRYYGHDSYDKTFSLFASFTFCF
;
A
#
# COMPACT_ATOMS: atom_id res chain seq x y z
N MET A 1 -21.48 15.79 5.01
CA MET A 1 -20.02 15.74 5.00
C MET A 1 -19.39 14.83 3.91
N LYS A 2 -20.17 14.21 3.02
CA LYS A 2 -19.68 13.24 1.99
C LYS A 2 -19.05 13.85 0.72
N SER A 3 -19.07 15.17 0.50
CA SER A 3 -18.65 15.77 -0.78
C SER A 3 -17.29 16.47 -0.79
N LEU A 4 -16.71 16.76 0.35
CA LEU A 4 -15.46 17.55 0.43
C LEU A 4 -14.20 16.71 0.09
N PHE A 5 -14.18 15.42 0.45
CA PHE A 5 -12.99 14.57 0.22
C PHE A 5 -12.81 14.08 -1.22
N SER A 6 -13.89 13.99 -1.99
CA SER A 6 -13.80 13.63 -3.42
C SER A 6 -13.10 14.71 -4.27
N ARG A 7 -13.26 15.98 -3.88
CA ARG A 7 -12.65 17.11 -4.59
C ARG A 7 -11.17 17.30 -4.26
N SER A 8 -10.72 16.89 -3.08
CA SER A 8 -9.32 17.05 -2.65
C SER A 8 -8.35 16.10 -3.35
N ALA A 9 -8.79 14.88 -3.69
CA ALA A 9 -7.95 13.92 -4.41
C ALA A 9 -7.71 14.34 -5.88
N PHE A 10 -8.70 14.96 -6.52
CA PHE A 10 -8.57 15.53 -7.87
C PHE A 10 -7.74 16.82 -7.87
N LEU A 11 -7.80 17.63 -6.82
CA LEU A 11 -6.98 18.83 -6.67
C LEU A 11 -5.50 18.52 -6.45
N ALA A 12 -5.16 17.44 -5.72
CA ALA A 12 -3.78 17.01 -5.55
C ALA A 12 -3.16 16.49 -6.84
N ALA A 13 -3.93 15.78 -7.68
CA ALA A 13 -3.49 15.35 -9.01
C ALA A 13 -3.38 16.53 -10.00
N GLY A 14 -4.28 17.52 -9.90
CA GLY A 14 -4.29 18.72 -10.75
C GLY A 14 -3.20 19.72 -10.41
N LEU A 15 -2.74 19.81 -9.16
CA LEU A 15 -1.65 20.69 -8.73
C LEU A 15 -0.25 20.21 -9.17
N LEU A 16 -0.10 18.94 -9.53
CA LEU A 16 1.18 18.39 -9.99
C LEU A 16 1.44 18.61 -11.51
N LEU A 17 0.41 18.89 -12.29
CA LEU A 17 0.53 19.07 -13.74
C LEU A 17 1.16 20.42 -14.18
N PRO A 18 0.95 21.57 -13.51
CA PRO A 18 1.53 22.83 -13.98
C PRO A 18 3.04 22.97 -13.68
N PHE A 19 3.61 22.22 -12.75
CA PHE A 19 5.05 22.27 -12.48
C PHE A 19 5.91 21.63 -13.58
N ALA A 20 5.33 20.78 -14.42
CA ALA A 20 6.04 20.14 -15.52
C ALA A 20 6.23 21.07 -16.74
N SER A 21 5.48 22.17 -16.87
CA SER A 21 5.47 23.02 -18.05
C SER A 21 6.39 24.24 -17.99
N HIS A 22 6.96 24.60 -16.84
CA HIS A 22 7.77 25.81 -16.67
C HIS A 22 9.30 25.61 -16.68
N ALA A 23 9.77 24.37 -16.90
CA ALA A 23 11.21 24.06 -16.93
C ALA A 23 11.84 24.10 -18.33
N ILE A 24 11.17 24.69 -19.32
CA ILE A 24 11.66 24.72 -20.70
C ILE A 24 12.03 26.17 -21.08
N ASN A 25 13.23 26.58 -20.75
CA ASN A 25 14.03 27.53 -21.55
C ASN A 25 15.40 27.79 -20.93
N VAL A 26 16.41 27.02 -21.31
CA VAL A 26 17.85 27.40 -21.17
C VAL A 26 18.69 26.61 -22.19
N ASP A 27 19.67 27.29 -22.80
CA ASP A 27 20.62 27.01 -23.88
C ASP A 27 20.89 25.56 -24.34
N SER A 28 20.92 25.35 -25.65
CA SER A 28 20.71 24.07 -26.32
C SER A 28 21.81 22.99 -26.17
N LEU A 29 23.06 23.31 -25.90
CA LEU A 29 24.15 22.32 -25.75
C LEU A 29 24.37 21.89 -24.30
N ALA A 30 24.34 22.81 -23.36
CA ALA A 30 24.30 22.49 -21.93
C ALA A 30 23.01 21.72 -21.55
N GLN A 31 21.96 21.89 -22.35
CA GLN A 31 20.70 21.15 -22.21
C GLN A 31 20.80 19.67 -22.59
N VAL A 32 21.62 19.30 -23.56
CA VAL A 32 21.75 17.90 -23.99
C VAL A 32 22.53 17.11 -22.93
N GLU A 33 23.64 17.64 -22.41
CA GLU A 33 24.39 17.01 -21.33
C GLU A 33 23.61 17.00 -20.00
N ALA A 34 22.95 18.09 -19.63
CA ALA A 34 22.08 18.13 -18.46
C ALA A 34 20.85 17.21 -18.61
N LYS A 35 20.36 17.04 -19.85
CA LYS A 35 19.26 16.15 -20.18
C LYS A 35 19.64 14.67 -20.10
N GLU A 36 20.87 14.30 -20.42
CA GLU A 36 21.37 12.95 -20.27
C GLU A 36 21.72 12.63 -18.81
N MET A 37 22.37 13.53 -18.09
CA MET A 37 22.63 13.38 -16.65
C MET A 37 21.36 13.42 -15.80
N GLY A 38 20.29 14.06 -16.28
CA GLY A 38 19.00 14.14 -15.59
C GLY A 38 18.12 12.91 -15.72
N ARG A 39 18.37 12.05 -16.71
CA ARG A 39 17.53 10.89 -16.96
C ARG A 39 17.78 9.80 -15.90
N LEU A 40 16.71 9.33 -15.30
CA LEU A 40 16.75 8.09 -14.54
C LEU A 40 16.76 6.91 -15.51
N PRO A 41 17.45 5.82 -15.16
CA PRO A 41 17.36 4.56 -15.87
C PRO A 41 15.92 4.12 -16.11
N LYS A 42 15.73 3.23 -17.08
CA LYS A 42 14.39 2.78 -17.48
C LYS A 42 13.83 1.68 -16.60
N GLN A 43 14.67 1.07 -15.81
CA GLN A 43 14.26 0.00 -14.90
C GLN A 43 14.54 0.40 -13.46
N ALA A 44 13.70 -0.04 -12.55
CA ALA A 44 13.86 0.21 -11.14
C ALA A 44 13.31 -0.96 -10.32
N ALA A 45 14.02 -1.30 -9.26
CA ALA A 45 13.57 -2.23 -8.25
C ALA A 45 13.52 -1.52 -6.90
N SER A 46 12.44 -1.70 -6.14
CA SER A 46 12.22 -1.04 -4.87
C SER A 46 11.91 -2.02 -3.77
N LEU A 47 12.44 -1.76 -2.58
CA LEU A 47 11.97 -2.36 -1.34
C LEU A 47 11.23 -1.29 -0.54
N GLN A 48 10.03 -1.61 -0.09
CA GLN A 48 9.17 -0.69 0.64
C GLN A 48 8.68 -1.32 1.94
N VAL A 49 8.60 -0.49 2.98
CA VAL A 49 7.94 -0.82 4.24
C VAL A 49 6.86 0.22 4.49
N GLY A 50 5.66 -0.24 4.75
CA GLY A 50 4.48 0.61 4.95
C GLY A 50 3.78 0.32 6.27
N LEU A 51 3.11 1.35 6.79
CA LEU A 51 2.20 1.28 7.92
C LEU A 51 0.82 1.65 7.42
N ASN A 52 -0.10 0.71 7.43
CA ASN A 52 -1.50 0.96 7.14
C ASN A 52 -2.16 1.51 8.39
N THR A 53 -2.69 2.72 8.29
CA THR A 53 -3.40 3.40 9.39
C THR A 53 -4.91 3.31 9.18
N SER A 54 -5.44 2.11 9.06
CA SER A 54 -6.86 1.84 9.19
C SER A 54 -7.21 1.66 10.68
N GLU A 55 -8.40 1.24 11.02
CA GLU A 55 -8.75 0.92 12.41
C GLU A 55 -7.81 -0.11 13.04
N GLU A 56 -7.21 -0.95 12.21
CA GLU A 56 -6.20 -1.91 12.58
C GLU A 56 -4.88 -1.51 11.92
N THR A 57 -3.83 -1.34 12.72
CA THR A 57 -2.52 -0.99 12.20
C THR A 57 -1.85 -2.26 11.69
N SER A 58 -1.62 -2.36 10.39
CA SER A 58 -0.85 -3.43 9.78
C SER A 58 0.48 -2.94 9.23
N VAL A 59 1.45 -3.83 9.16
CA VAL A 59 2.76 -3.58 8.55
C VAL A 59 2.81 -4.29 7.22
N ALA A 60 3.08 -3.55 6.16
CA ALA A 60 3.21 -4.07 4.82
C ALA A 60 4.67 -4.02 4.34
N TYR A 61 5.14 -5.11 3.78
CA TYR A 61 6.45 -5.21 3.11
C TYR A 61 6.21 -5.45 1.63
N GLU A 62 6.73 -4.59 0.77
CA GLU A 62 6.51 -4.67 -0.67
C GLU A 62 7.83 -4.65 -1.44
N LEU A 63 7.94 -5.52 -2.43
CA LEU A 63 9.00 -5.54 -3.43
C LEU A 63 8.39 -5.13 -4.76
N ASP A 64 8.84 -4.03 -5.34
CA ASP A 64 8.36 -3.52 -6.62
C ASP A 64 9.41 -3.68 -7.71
N TYR A 65 8.93 -3.94 -8.93
CA TYR A 65 9.68 -3.74 -10.15
C TYR A 65 8.92 -2.79 -11.07
N GLN A 66 9.64 -1.84 -11.66
CA GLN A 66 9.07 -0.81 -12.53
C GLN A 66 9.89 -0.70 -13.82
N TRP A 67 9.21 -0.59 -14.94
CA TRP A 67 9.80 -0.34 -16.25
C TRP A 67 9.20 0.92 -16.86
N TYR A 68 10.08 1.87 -17.25
CA TYR A 68 9.73 3.17 -17.82
C TYR A 68 10.04 3.20 -19.33
N PRO A 69 9.14 2.73 -20.21
CA PRO A 69 9.31 2.87 -21.66
C PRO A 69 9.44 4.34 -22.07
N LEU A 70 8.71 5.22 -21.41
CA LEU A 70 8.86 6.66 -21.47
C LEU A 70 9.61 7.15 -20.23
N ASN A 71 10.35 8.26 -20.36
CA ASN A 71 11.22 8.73 -19.25
C ASN A 71 10.47 8.99 -17.93
N TYR A 72 9.20 9.34 -18.01
CA TYR A 72 8.39 9.79 -16.87
C TYR A 72 7.14 8.94 -16.63
N VAL A 73 6.85 8.02 -17.55
CA VAL A 73 5.68 7.13 -17.46
C VAL A 73 6.14 5.69 -17.62
N GLY A 74 5.76 4.88 -16.69
CA GLY A 74 6.11 3.47 -16.63
C GLY A 74 4.95 2.59 -16.20
N ILE A 75 5.22 1.31 -16.21
CA ILE A 75 4.37 0.26 -15.66
C ILE A 75 5.17 -0.49 -14.61
N GLY A 76 4.50 -1.02 -13.62
CA GLY A 76 5.15 -1.78 -12.56
C GLY A 76 4.27 -2.88 -11.99
N ILE A 77 4.93 -3.72 -11.24
CA ILE A 77 4.31 -4.77 -10.44
C ILE A 77 4.95 -4.80 -9.08
N GLY A 78 4.14 -4.82 -8.03
CA GLY A 78 4.56 -5.01 -6.65
C GLY A 78 4.10 -6.36 -6.12
N LEU A 79 4.88 -6.92 -5.21
CA LEU A 79 4.56 -8.09 -4.41
C LEU A 79 4.60 -7.68 -2.95
N GLU A 80 3.46 -7.66 -2.29
CA GLU A 80 3.29 -7.18 -0.92
C GLU A 80 2.88 -8.32 0.01
N LEU A 81 3.51 -8.36 1.17
CA LEU A 81 3.05 -9.12 2.32
C LEU A 81 2.48 -8.13 3.32
N ASP A 82 1.21 -8.25 3.59
CA ASP A 82 0.49 -7.45 4.58
C ASP A 82 0.15 -8.32 5.78
N ASP A 83 0.56 -7.87 6.95
CA ASP A 83 0.53 -8.62 8.18
C ASP A 83 -0.20 -7.83 9.26
N ASP A 84 -1.38 -8.31 9.59
CA ASP A 84 -2.21 -7.73 10.61
C ASP A 84 -1.96 -8.41 11.96
N HIS A 85 -1.53 -7.60 12.92
CA HIS A 85 -1.36 -8.00 14.33
C HIS A 85 -2.59 -7.59 15.19
N GLY A 86 -3.72 -7.25 14.53
CA GLY A 86 -4.93 -6.79 15.21
C GLY A 86 -5.51 -7.80 16.19
N ASN A 87 -5.70 -7.36 17.43
CA ASN A 87 -6.25 -8.13 18.54
C ASN A 87 -7.78 -8.01 18.64
N ARG A 88 -8.50 -7.79 17.54
CA ARG A 88 -9.95 -7.66 17.62
C ARG A 88 -10.64 -9.01 17.49
N PRO A 89 -11.46 -9.41 18.47
CA PRO A 89 -12.30 -10.59 18.32
C PRO A 89 -13.28 -10.33 17.18
N LEU A 90 -13.30 -11.23 16.20
CA LEU A 90 -14.27 -11.22 15.09
C LEU A 90 -15.69 -11.56 15.55
N ILE A 91 -15.84 -11.98 16.76
CA ILE A 91 -17.10 -12.35 17.41
C ILE A 91 -17.11 -11.66 18.76
N GLU A 92 -18.14 -10.87 19.03
CA GLU A 92 -18.40 -10.43 20.38
C GLU A 92 -18.67 -11.66 21.23
N ALA A 93 -17.70 -12.01 22.05
CA ALA A 93 -17.84 -13.03 23.04
C ALA A 93 -18.75 -12.56 24.16
N GLY A 94 -19.53 -13.45 24.75
CA GLY A 94 -20.14 -13.18 26.05
C GLY A 94 -19.05 -12.93 27.09
N ASP A 95 -19.40 -12.32 28.21
CA ASP A 95 -18.49 -11.79 29.25
C ASP A 95 -17.39 -12.74 29.75
N ASP A 96 -17.47 -14.03 29.44
CA ASP A 96 -16.55 -15.08 29.94
C ASP A 96 -15.64 -15.71 28.86
N ASP A 97 -15.81 -15.39 27.60
CA ASP A 97 -15.06 -16.02 26.50
C ASP A 97 -13.99 -15.08 25.91
N ASP A 98 -12.73 -15.43 26.15
CA ASP A 98 -11.58 -14.73 25.58
C ASP A 98 -11.21 -15.43 24.25
N TYR A 99 -11.38 -14.76 23.12
CA TYR A 99 -11.02 -15.28 21.81
C TYR A 99 -9.65 -14.75 21.39
N ASP A 100 -8.78 -15.62 20.98
CA ASP A 100 -7.49 -15.26 20.40
C ASP A 100 -7.59 -15.40 18.88
N PRO A 101 -7.75 -14.28 18.13
CA PRO A 101 -7.84 -14.35 16.68
C PRO A 101 -6.47 -14.68 16.07
N ASP A 102 -6.46 -15.60 15.14
CA ASP A 102 -5.27 -15.88 14.34
C ASP A 102 -4.83 -14.64 13.56
N ARG A 103 -3.52 -14.44 13.51
CA ARG A 103 -2.86 -13.45 12.68
C ARG A 103 -3.32 -13.54 11.24
N ILE A 104 -3.64 -12.39 10.64
CA ILE A 104 -4.03 -12.33 9.24
C ILE A 104 -2.80 -11.97 8.41
N VAL A 105 -2.42 -12.86 7.52
CA VAL A 105 -1.37 -12.58 6.53
C VAL A 105 -1.99 -12.66 5.14
N LYS A 106 -1.79 -11.61 4.35
CA LYS A 106 -2.23 -11.53 2.95
C LYS A 106 -1.04 -11.30 2.04
N PHE A 107 -1.05 -12.01 0.93
CA PHE A 107 -0.16 -11.77 -0.19
C PHE A 107 -0.89 -10.97 -1.24
N ASN A 108 -0.35 -9.81 -1.57
CA ASN A 108 -0.95 -8.90 -2.53
C ASN A 108 -0.06 -8.77 -3.76
N ILE A 109 -0.70 -8.76 -4.93
CA ILE A 109 -0.05 -8.40 -6.20
C ILE A 109 -0.56 -7.01 -6.57
N HIS A 110 0.37 -6.09 -6.88
CA HIS A 110 0.08 -4.70 -7.13
C HIS A 110 0.50 -4.25 -8.51
N PRO A 111 -0.27 -4.56 -9.59
CA PRO A 111 -0.03 -3.97 -10.91
C PRO A 111 -0.33 -2.47 -10.86
N MET A 112 0.59 -1.65 -11.40
CA MET A 112 0.51 -0.20 -11.32
C MET A 112 0.98 0.50 -12.58
N LEU A 113 0.45 1.68 -12.83
CA LEU A 113 1.09 2.70 -13.67
C LEU A 113 2.01 3.53 -12.77
N SER A 114 3.14 3.95 -13.27
CA SER A 114 4.07 4.77 -12.50
C SER A 114 4.39 6.05 -13.24
N PHE A 115 4.20 7.16 -12.55
CA PHE A 115 4.52 8.50 -13.04
C PHE A 115 5.61 9.08 -12.15
N ARG A 116 6.64 9.66 -12.77
CA ARG A 116 7.69 10.36 -12.05
C ARG A 116 7.99 11.70 -12.70
N THR A 117 8.33 12.71 -11.89
CA THR A 117 8.77 14.00 -12.41
C THR A 117 10.23 13.94 -12.84
N PRO A 118 10.71 14.92 -13.63
CA PRO A 118 12.14 15.16 -13.75
C PRO A 118 12.78 15.36 -12.38
N THR A 119 14.07 15.05 -12.27
CA THR A 119 14.83 15.32 -11.03
C THR A 119 15.10 16.83 -10.92
N LEU A 120 14.65 17.43 -9.85
CA LEU A 120 15.02 18.77 -9.44
C LEU A 120 16.35 18.70 -8.69
N TRP A 121 17.43 19.05 -9.37
CA TRP A 121 18.75 19.02 -8.78
C TRP A 121 18.93 20.15 -7.77
N MET A 122 19.40 19.81 -6.59
CA MET A 122 19.54 20.73 -5.45
C MET A 122 20.94 21.35 -5.38
N ASN A 123 21.89 20.82 -6.13
CA ASN A 123 23.24 21.33 -6.18
C ASN A 123 23.79 21.40 -7.62
N LYS A 124 24.78 22.29 -7.83
CA LYS A 124 25.42 22.49 -9.13
C LYS A 124 26.17 21.26 -9.65
N ARG A 125 26.53 20.33 -8.77
CA ARG A 125 27.25 19.09 -9.13
C ARG A 125 26.31 17.96 -9.54
N HIS A 126 25.01 18.18 -9.49
CA HIS A 126 23.97 17.18 -9.77
C HIS A 126 24.15 15.86 -8.98
N SER A 127 24.71 15.94 -7.76
CA SER A 127 24.96 14.75 -6.95
C SER A 127 23.72 14.29 -6.17
N TRP A 128 22.77 15.20 -5.92
CA TRP A 128 21.50 14.85 -5.32
C TRP A 128 20.38 15.79 -5.77
N GLY A 129 19.18 15.27 -5.79
CA GLY A 129 18.00 16.02 -6.22
C GLY A 129 16.72 15.41 -5.68
N LEU A 130 15.61 16.10 -5.95
CA LEU A 130 14.28 15.70 -5.54
C LEU A 130 13.46 15.32 -6.76
N LEU A 131 12.58 14.36 -6.60
CA LEU A 131 11.54 14.03 -7.57
C LEU A 131 10.26 13.58 -6.87
N LEU A 132 9.14 13.73 -7.56
CA LEU A 132 7.85 13.24 -7.13
C LEU A 132 7.49 11.99 -7.92
N ARG A 133 6.84 11.03 -7.25
CA ARG A 133 6.31 9.81 -7.87
C ARG A 133 4.84 9.65 -7.51
N CYS A 134 4.07 9.14 -8.49
CA CYS A 134 2.67 8.80 -8.31
C CYS A 134 2.39 7.48 -9.02
N ASP A 135 1.92 6.48 -8.26
CA ASP A 135 1.73 5.11 -8.74
C ASP A 135 0.26 4.69 -8.51
N PRO A 136 -0.68 5.04 -9.41
CA PRO A 136 -2.03 4.48 -9.39
C PRO A 136 -2.01 3.02 -9.84
N GLY A 137 -2.77 2.18 -9.15
CA GLY A 137 -2.80 0.75 -9.44
C GLY A 137 -3.95 0.00 -8.79
N LEU A 138 -3.87 -1.31 -8.93
CA LEU A 138 -4.80 -2.26 -8.32
C LEU A 138 -4.05 -3.07 -7.26
N VAL A 139 -4.77 -3.53 -6.25
CA VAL A 139 -4.30 -4.52 -5.28
C VAL A 139 -5.13 -5.77 -5.46
N LEU A 140 -4.46 -6.88 -5.77
CA LEU A 140 -5.05 -8.21 -5.90
C LEU A 140 -4.61 -9.03 -4.69
N SER A 141 -5.53 -9.29 -3.78
CA SER A 141 -5.24 -9.90 -2.46
C SER A 141 -5.55 -11.38 -2.42
N PHE A 142 -4.64 -12.17 -1.91
CA PHE A 142 -4.72 -13.62 -1.79
C PHE A 142 -4.32 -14.11 -0.38
N PRO A 143 -4.83 -15.29 0.06
CA PRO A 143 -5.85 -16.12 -0.58
C PRO A 143 -7.24 -15.48 -0.51
N ARG A 144 -8.11 -15.79 -1.48
CA ARG A 144 -9.52 -15.33 -1.49
C ARG A 144 -10.38 -16.09 -0.47
N ASN A 145 -10.09 -17.35 -0.31
CA ASN A 145 -10.78 -18.25 0.60
C ASN A 145 -9.77 -18.72 1.64
N ASP A 146 -9.78 -18.10 2.78
CA ASP A 146 -8.96 -18.47 3.91
C ASP A 146 -9.79 -19.13 5.01
N LYS A 147 -9.10 -19.76 5.94
CA LYS A 147 -9.68 -20.31 7.15
C LYS A 147 -9.08 -19.56 8.31
N VAL A 148 -9.90 -19.26 9.29
CA VAL A 148 -9.48 -18.66 10.54
C VAL A 148 -9.80 -19.64 11.65
N TYR A 149 -8.82 -19.94 12.47
CA TYR A 149 -8.96 -20.83 13.60
C TYR A 149 -9.21 -19.96 14.83
N TYR A 150 -10.25 -20.30 15.53
CA TYR A 150 -10.61 -19.69 16.81
C TYR A 150 -10.48 -20.68 17.91
N SER A 151 -9.92 -20.23 19.03
CA SER A 151 -9.94 -20.98 20.28
C SER A 151 -10.71 -20.15 21.30
N SER A 152 -11.78 -20.69 21.86
CA SER A 152 -12.43 -20.11 23.01
C SER A 152 -11.76 -20.62 24.27
N TYR A 153 -11.56 -19.76 25.25
CA TYR A 153 -10.90 -20.05 26.49
C TYR A 153 -11.89 -19.92 27.66
N ARG A 154 -11.80 -20.79 28.61
CA ARG A 154 -12.51 -20.68 29.86
C ARG A 154 -11.51 -20.60 31.02
N LEU A 155 -11.78 -19.74 31.97
CA LEU A 155 -11.00 -19.69 33.21
C LEU A 155 -11.43 -20.86 34.10
N GLU A 156 -10.52 -21.84 34.29
CA GLU A 156 -10.66 -22.92 35.23
C GLU A 156 -9.53 -22.77 36.25
N ASP A 157 -9.91 -22.59 37.52
CA ASP A 157 -8.97 -22.43 38.66
C ASP A 157 -7.90 -21.34 38.44
N GLY A 158 -8.27 -20.23 37.79
CA GLY A 158 -7.35 -19.11 37.46
C GLY A 158 -6.42 -19.35 36.28
N ASN A 159 -6.51 -20.52 35.64
CA ASN A 159 -5.76 -20.83 34.42
C ASN A 159 -6.67 -20.79 33.20
N ARG A 160 -6.16 -20.28 32.06
CA ARG A 160 -6.86 -20.32 30.78
C ARG A 160 -6.82 -21.74 30.22
N ALA A 161 -7.96 -22.40 30.14
CA ALA A 161 -8.11 -23.67 29.44
C ALA A 161 -8.86 -23.48 28.13
N VAL A 162 -8.38 -24.13 27.03
CA VAL A 162 -9.07 -24.10 25.74
C VAL A 162 -10.36 -24.92 25.90
N TYR A 163 -11.50 -24.24 25.79
CA TYR A 163 -12.83 -24.86 25.91
C TYR A 163 -13.31 -25.43 24.59
N ASP A 164 -13.15 -24.65 23.48
CA ASP A 164 -13.60 -25.09 22.16
C ASP A 164 -12.65 -24.55 21.07
N ARG A 165 -12.58 -25.26 19.97
CA ARG A 165 -11.86 -24.84 18.75
C ARG A 165 -12.78 -24.96 17.56
N PHE A 166 -12.96 -23.85 16.87
CA PHE A 166 -13.77 -23.87 15.66
C PHE A 166 -13.08 -23.12 14.51
N THR A 167 -13.51 -23.43 13.30
CA THR A 167 -12.93 -22.84 12.08
C THR A 167 -13.97 -22.07 11.34
N LEU A 168 -13.74 -20.78 11.16
CA LEU A 168 -14.49 -19.96 10.25
C LEU A 168 -13.92 -20.10 8.83
N LYS A 169 -14.80 -20.20 7.85
CA LYS A 169 -14.42 -20.30 6.45
C LYS A 169 -14.86 -19.02 5.73
N ASN A 170 -13.89 -18.29 5.17
CA ASN A 170 -14.17 -17.17 4.30
C ASN A 170 -14.62 -17.70 2.92
N ARG A 171 -15.78 -17.29 2.44
CA ARG A 171 -16.34 -17.71 1.16
C ARG A 171 -16.46 -16.53 0.21
N GLY A 172 -15.50 -16.40 -0.68
CA GLY A 172 -15.52 -15.37 -1.73
C GLY A 172 -15.33 -13.95 -1.20
N GLY A 173 -14.36 -13.75 -0.31
CA GLY A 173 -13.97 -12.43 0.15
C GLY A 173 -13.58 -11.50 -0.99
N ARG A 174 -13.71 -10.22 -0.78
CA ARG A 174 -13.25 -9.20 -1.72
C ARG A 174 -11.73 -9.35 -1.88
N TRP A 175 -11.25 -9.30 -3.11
CA TRP A 175 -9.85 -9.53 -3.43
C TRP A 175 -9.28 -8.54 -4.43
N LYS A 176 -10.11 -7.61 -4.95
CA LYS A 176 -9.71 -6.56 -5.89
C LYS A 176 -9.98 -5.22 -5.25
N PHE A 177 -8.95 -4.39 -5.22
CA PHE A 177 -8.98 -3.06 -4.64
C PHE A 177 -8.22 -2.11 -5.55
N TRP A 178 -8.42 -0.80 -5.36
CA TRP A 178 -7.60 0.22 -5.99
C TRP A 178 -6.66 0.84 -4.95
N ARG A 179 -5.50 1.31 -5.41
CA ARG A 179 -4.53 2.04 -4.59
C ARG A 179 -3.88 3.13 -5.43
N VAL A 180 -3.68 4.32 -4.84
CA VAL A 180 -2.86 5.38 -5.39
C VAL A 180 -1.78 5.70 -4.38
N ARG A 181 -0.53 5.51 -4.78
CA ARG A 181 0.65 5.88 -3.97
C ARG A 181 1.22 7.19 -4.48
N SER A 182 1.70 8.03 -3.57
CA SER A 182 2.45 9.24 -3.90
C SER A 182 3.67 9.32 -2.99
N ALA A 183 4.80 9.74 -3.52
CA ALA A 183 6.04 9.82 -2.78
C ALA A 183 6.88 11.02 -3.20
N VAL A 184 7.59 11.57 -2.23
CA VAL A 184 8.73 12.46 -2.43
C VAL A 184 9.99 11.63 -2.31
N SER A 185 10.85 11.70 -3.31
CA SER A 185 12.08 10.90 -3.37
C SER A 185 13.30 11.78 -3.44
N VAL A 186 14.29 11.47 -2.64
CA VAL A 186 15.63 12.01 -2.75
C VAL A 186 16.43 11.09 -3.66
N ARG A 187 16.91 11.62 -4.76
CA ARG A 187 17.79 10.92 -5.69
C ARG A 187 19.23 11.15 -5.30
N VAL A 188 19.99 10.06 -5.22
CA VAL A 188 21.45 10.06 -5.13
C VAL A 188 21.96 9.08 -6.18
N ASP A 189 22.60 9.56 -7.21
CA ASP A 189 23.01 8.78 -8.38
C ASP A 189 21.86 7.95 -9.00
N GLN A 190 21.96 6.62 -8.90
CA GLN A 190 20.96 5.67 -9.38
C GLN A 190 19.99 5.20 -8.28
N SER A 191 20.12 5.72 -7.07
CA SER A 191 19.30 5.32 -5.93
C SER A 191 18.28 6.39 -5.56
N LEU A 192 17.10 5.96 -5.10
CA LEU A 192 16.07 6.83 -4.57
C LEU A 192 15.71 6.38 -3.15
N ILE A 193 15.71 7.33 -2.24
CA ILE A 193 15.13 7.15 -0.91
C ILE A 193 13.83 7.93 -0.89
N SER A 194 12.73 7.27 -0.59
CA SER A 194 11.41 7.88 -0.71
C SER A 194 10.63 7.78 0.59
N LEU A 195 9.90 8.85 0.88
CA LEU A 195 8.83 8.87 1.86
C LEU A 195 7.52 9.17 1.12
N GLY A 196 6.50 8.41 1.42
CA GLY A 196 5.25 8.53 0.70
C GLY A 196 4.04 8.15 1.53
N TRP A 197 2.91 8.33 0.88
CA TRP A 197 1.61 7.93 1.39
C TRP A 197 0.82 7.25 0.29
N SER A 198 -0.15 6.44 0.70
CA SER A 198 -1.11 5.86 -0.21
C SER A 198 -2.54 6.06 0.28
N VAL A 199 -3.44 6.14 -0.68
CA VAL A 199 -4.89 6.08 -0.46
C VAL A 199 -5.41 4.86 -1.21
N SER A 200 -6.19 4.03 -0.53
CA SER A 200 -6.69 2.79 -1.07
C SER A 200 -8.10 2.50 -0.52
N ASN A 201 -8.82 1.62 -1.17
CA ASN A 201 -9.96 0.95 -0.57
C ASN A 201 -9.61 -0.48 -0.14
N TYR A 202 -8.32 -0.82 -0.12
CA TYR A 202 -7.83 -2.05 0.44
C TYR A 202 -7.82 -1.94 1.97
N ASN A 203 -8.42 -2.92 2.60
CA ASN A 203 -8.35 -3.15 4.02
C ASN A 203 -8.26 -4.65 4.22
N ILE A 204 -7.30 -5.12 5.00
CA ILE A 204 -7.07 -6.53 5.25
C ILE A 204 -8.32 -7.21 5.85
N ALA A 205 -9.08 -6.50 6.67
CA ALA A 205 -10.34 -6.96 7.23
C ALA A 205 -11.41 -7.24 6.17
N TYR A 206 -11.46 -6.48 5.06
CA TYR A 206 -12.41 -6.74 3.97
C TYR A 206 -12.18 -8.06 3.22
N CYS A 207 -10.97 -8.57 3.27
CA CYS A 207 -10.68 -9.87 2.70
C CYS A 207 -11.45 -10.99 3.41
N ARG A 208 -11.94 -10.73 4.63
CA ARG A 208 -12.69 -11.68 5.48
C ARG A 208 -14.17 -11.35 5.63
N ASN A 209 -14.77 -10.58 4.73
CA ASN A 209 -16.17 -10.15 4.81
C ASN A 209 -17.21 -11.26 4.80
N ASN A 210 -16.87 -12.45 4.38
CA ASN A 210 -17.80 -13.57 4.22
C ASN A 210 -17.40 -14.77 5.06
N MET A 211 -17.18 -14.55 6.36
CA MET A 211 -16.87 -15.61 7.31
C MET A 211 -18.14 -16.38 7.69
N TYR A 212 -18.09 -17.71 7.59
CA TYR A 212 -19.20 -18.59 7.86
C TYR A 212 -18.81 -19.71 8.82
N TYR A 213 -19.68 -19.94 9.80
CA TYR A 213 -19.64 -21.09 10.69
C TYR A 213 -21.04 -21.68 10.81
N GLN A 214 -21.18 -22.99 10.66
CA GLN A 214 -22.48 -23.71 10.71
C GLN A 214 -23.59 -23.05 9.85
N GLY A 215 -23.22 -22.47 8.68
CA GLY A 215 -24.19 -21.83 7.78
C GLY A 215 -24.56 -20.39 8.14
N LYS A 216 -24.18 -19.89 9.32
CA LYS A 216 -24.41 -18.52 9.75
C LYS A 216 -23.23 -17.63 9.37
N ARG A 217 -23.52 -16.41 8.91
CA ARG A 217 -22.51 -15.39 8.64
C ARG A 217 -22.16 -14.66 9.93
N TYR A 218 -20.87 -14.61 10.28
CA TYR A 218 -20.38 -14.01 11.52
C TYR A 218 -19.69 -12.68 11.33
N TYR A 219 -19.29 -12.33 10.11
CA TYR A 219 -18.57 -11.11 9.86
C TYR A 219 -19.13 -10.35 8.68
N GLY A 220 -19.32 -9.09 8.85
CA GLY A 220 -19.68 -8.13 7.84
C GLY A 220 -19.25 -6.77 8.33
N HIS A 221 -18.00 -6.37 8.05
CA HIS A 221 -17.63 -4.98 8.25
C HIS A 221 -18.38 -4.11 7.24
N ASP A 222 -19.22 -3.25 7.72
CA ASP A 222 -19.80 -2.17 6.94
C ASP A 222 -18.78 -1.03 6.90
N SER A 223 -18.19 -0.86 5.70
CA SER A 223 -17.75 0.43 5.19
C SER A 223 -16.61 1.20 5.85
N TYR A 224 -15.37 0.83 5.61
CA TYR A 224 -14.36 1.87 5.39
C TYR A 224 -14.02 1.94 3.89
N ASP A 225 -14.60 2.92 3.20
CA ASP A 225 -14.39 3.08 1.76
C ASP A 225 -12.96 3.49 1.40
N LYS A 226 -12.15 3.94 2.38
CA LYS A 226 -10.79 4.44 2.13
C LYS A 226 -9.87 4.19 3.31
N THR A 227 -8.69 3.67 3.02
CA THR A 227 -7.58 3.53 3.95
C THR A 227 -6.47 4.48 3.56
N PHE A 228 -5.72 4.93 4.54
CA PHE A 228 -4.53 5.75 4.36
C PHE A 228 -3.34 4.99 4.90
N SER A 229 -2.20 5.04 4.20
CA SER A 229 -0.97 4.40 4.64
C SER A 229 0.22 5.33 4.44
N LEU A 230 1.20 5.22 5.31
CA LEU A 230 2.50 5.87 5.17
C LEU A 230 3.54 4.80 4.83
N PHE A 231 4.51 5.14 3.98
CA PHE A 231 5.57 4.21 3.65
C PHE A 231 6.92 4.90 3.45
N ALA A 232 7.97 4.12 3.67
CA ALA A 232 9.32 4.45 3.24
C ALA A 232 9.80 3.41 2.24
N SER A 233 10.57 3.83 1.22
CA SER A 233 11.14 2.92 0.24
C SER A 233 12.54 3.29 -0.16
N PHE A 234 13.32 2.25 -0.50
CA PHE A 234 14.60 2.36 -1.19
C PHE A 234 14.44 1.77 -2.59
N THR A 235 14.84 2.53 -3.61
CA THR A 235 14.71 2.14 -5.02
C THR A 235 16.08 2.21 -5.67
N PHE A 236 16.47 1.17 -6.38
CA PHE A 236 17.64 1.14 -7.24
C PHE A 236 17.19 1.18 -8.71
N CYS A 237 17.74 2.10 -9.48
CA CYS A 237 17.45 2.29 -10.90
C CYS A 237 18.61 1.78 -11.76
N PHE A 238 18.35 1.03 -12.85
CA PHE A 238 19.35 0.37 -13.72
C PHE A 238 18.93 0.28 -15.20
#